data_456e21d61c2d4213ecc5a68f1dd381e4
#
_entry.id   456e21d61c2d4213ecc5a68f1dd381e4
#
_cell.length_a   1.000
_cell.length_b   1.000
_cell.length_c   1.000
_cell.angle_alpha   90.00
_cell.angle_beta   90.00
_cell.angle_gamma   90.00
#
_symmetry.space_group_name_H-M   'P 1'
#
loop_
_entity.id
_entity.type
_entity.pdbx_description
1 polymer ?
#
loop_
_entity_poly.entity_id
_entity_poly.type
_entity_poly.pdbx_seq_one_letter_code
_entity_poly.pdbx_strand_id
1 'polypeptide(L)'
;MNDLLHIAKEPGVTSKYIIGIDLGTTNSVLSYINQAVDEEQQQVELQAVPQLVNPGEVDEPMSLPSFLYIPGDLDFPEGSLALPWESAPEHVIGELARKRGAESPTRLVASAKSWLSHAAVNRSAPILPWGAPEEIPKVSPVEASARYLEYLLHAWNHRMATEQPELALDAQDILLTVPASFDEEARELTLQAAQQAGLQQVTLLEEPQAAFYAWLENQVDQWRKHVKVGDLILVCDVGGGTTDFSLITVAENEGDLMLERAAVGDHILLGGDNMDLALARLLQQRLEEEGHRVDTWQLYSLWHQCRLAKEKLFASPRTQKQSITLLGTGTRLVGGTIQTTLTRDDLNQVVVDGFFPNVSSDDMPMRQRRIGLQELGLPYAADAAITKHLARFLTLQSQDDTDGDLIRRGKSGLACPTHVLFNGGVMQANVTRDRVVDVLNNWLQTEGFDPIRVLDAVSYDQAVARGATYYGQARQGKGVRIRSGAPRTYYIGIESAMPAIPGMPAPLKALCVVPFGMEEGTEAQLPEQEFGLVVGETAEFRFLSSTVRKQDPIGTMIEDWGEEIEEQSPLEVTLELEGQEDTVLPVRLESHVTELGTLELWCVSRDGEQRWKLEFNIREQD
;
A
#
# COMPACT_ATOMS: atom_id res chain seq x y z
N MET A 1 -24.31 -16.90 -7.55
CA MET A 1 -25.72 -16.62 -7.27
C MET A 1 -25.71 -15.37 -6.43
N ASN A 2 -25.80 -14.28 -7.07
CA ASN A 2 -26.46 -13.02 -6.76
C ASN A 2 -25.72 -11.82 -7.34
N ASP A 3 -26.46 -11.16 -8.15
CA ASP A 3 -26.39 -9.76 -8.60
C ASP A 3 -25.34 -8.88 -7.90
N LEU A 4 -24.15 -8.78 -8.49
CA LEU A 4 -23.26 -7.65 -8.31
C LEU A 4 -23.53 -6.63 -9.43
N LEU A 5 -24.74 -6.06 -9.39
CA LEU A 5 -25.02 -4.82 -10.09
C LEU A 5 -24.18 -3.74 -9.41
N HIS A 6 -23.09 -3.30 -10.04
CA HIS A 6 -22.49 -2.02 -9.76
C HIS A 6 -23.56 -0.94 -10.01
N ILE A 7 -24.22 -0.51 -8.96
CA ILE A 7 -25.04 0.69 -8.99
C ILE A 7 -24.05 1.85 -9.08
N ALA A 8 -23.82 2.33 -10.30
CA ALA A 8 -23.19 3.63 -10.49
C ALA A 8 -23.99 4.63 -9.64
N LYS A 9 -23.29 5.44 -8.84
CA LYS A 9 -23.89 6.53 -8.07
C LYS A 9 -24.79 7.31 -9.02
N GLU A 10 -26.09 7.45 -8.71
CA GLU A 10 -26.97 8.30 -9.49
C GLU A 10 -26.34 9.71 -9.58
N PRO A 11 -26.29 10.34 -10.74
CA PRO A 11 -25.74 11.68 -10.89
C PRO A 11 -26.61 12.66 -10.10
N GLY A 12 -26.18 13.04 -8.88
CA GLY A 12 -26.89 14.04 -8.08
C GLY A 12 -26.63 14.03 -6.57
N VAL A 13 -26.05 13.02 -5.98
CA VAL A 13 -25.71 13.05 -4.54
C VAL A 13 -24.21 13.33 -4.38
N THR A 14 -23.85 14.59 -4.22
CA THR A 14 -22.50 14.97 -3.80
C THR A 14 -22.28 14.48 -2.37
N SER A 15 -21.25 13.66 -2.15
CA SER A 15 -20.85 13.25 -0.80
C SER A 15 -20.56 14.48 0.06
N LYS A 16 -20.91 14.42 1.35
CA LYS A 16 -20.69 15.55 2.26
C LYS A 16 -19.26 15.59 2.80
N TYR A 17 -18.60 14.46 2.79
CA TYR A 17 -17.22 14.30 3.22
C TYR A 17 -16.37 13.61 2.16
N ILE A 18 -15.10 14.00 2.10
CA ILE A 18 -14.02 13.23 1.48
C ILE A 18 -13.30 12.54 2.62
N ILE A 19 -13.12 11.23 2.49
CA ILE A 19 -12.53 10.38 3.53
C ILE A 19 -11.23 9.76 2.99
N GLY A 20 -10.15 9.84 3.77
CA GLY A 20 -8.91 9.12 3.52
C GLY A 20 -8.69 8.07 4.60
N ILE A 21 -8.51 6.82 4.20
CA ILE A 21 -8.22 5.71 5.11
C ILE A 21 -6.84 5.16 4.77
N ASP A 22 -5.95 5.18 5.76
CA ASP A 22 -4.71 4.42 5.74
C ASP A 22 -4.92 3.11 6.49
N LEU A 23 -4.99 2.00 5.77
CA LEU A 23 -5.01 0.66 6.34
C LEU A 23 -3.57 0.18 6.52
N GLY A 24 -2.88 0.63 7.56
CA GLY A 24 -1.47 0.31 7.78
C GLY A 24 -1.23 -1.07 8.39
N THR A 25 -0.02 -1.61 8.20
CA THR A 25 0.40 -2.89 8.79
C THR A 25 0.35 -2.88 10.32
N THR A 26 0.68 -1.74 10.94
CA THR A 26 0.76 -1.58 12.40
C THR A 26 -0.37 -0.72 12.96
N ASN A 27 -0.74 0.34 12.26
CA ASN A 27 -1.81 1.28 12.67
C ASN A 27 -2.64 1.66 11.46
N SER A 28 -3.93 1.81 11.66
CA SER A 28 -4.88 2.35 10.68
C SER A 28 -5.36 3.73 11.12
N VAL A 29 -5.51 4.64 10.16
CA VAL A 29 -5.88 6.04 10.42
C VAL A 29 -6.99 6.45 9.46
N LEU A 30 -7.95 7.22 9.95
CA LEU A 30 -9.00 7.85 9.15
C LEU A 30 -8.91 9.36 9.26
N SER A 31 -8.91 10.04 8.13
CA SER A 31 -8.99 11.48 8.02
C SER A 31 -10.15 11.91 7.11
N TYR A 32 -10.57 13.16 7.21
CA TYR A 32 -11.70 13.66 6.42
C TYR A 32 -11.62 15.16 6.15
N ILE A 33 -12.33 15.60 5.11
CA ILE A 33 -12.67 17.00 4.83
C ILE A 33 -14.18 17.13 4.77
N ASN A 34 -14.73 18.12 5.48
CA ASN A 34 -16.14 18.50 5.37
C ASN A 34 -16.32 19.44 4.17
N GLN A 35 -17.00 18.96 3.13
CA GLN A 35 -17.28 19.75 1.91
C GLN A 35 -18.46 20.72 2.06
N ALA A 36 -19.23 20.63 3.15
CA ALA A 36 -20.38 21.48 3.39
C ALA A 36 -20.02 22.86 3.98
N VAL A 37 -18.76 23.06 4.38
CA VAL A 37 -18.26 24.36 4.87
C VAL A 37 -17.62 25.16 3.73
N ASP A 38 -17.45 26.47 3.91
CA ASP A 38 -16.80 27.34 2.94
C ASP A 38 -15.35 26.85 2.65
N GLU A 39 -14.88 26.99 1.42
CA GLU A 39 -13.58 26.49 0.98
C GLU A 39 -12.40 26.94 1.87
N GLU A 40 -12.43 28.19 2.35
CA GLU A 40 -11.43 28.74 3.27
C GLU A 40 -11.40 28.03 4.64
N GLN A 41 -12.46 27.31 4.99
CA GLN A 41 -12.59 26.57 6.25
C GLN A 41 -12.39 25.07 6.07
N GLN A 42 -12.26 24.59 4.83
CA GLN A 42 -11.99 23.19 4.55
C GLN A 42 -10.57 22.84 4.95
N GLN A 43 -10.44 21.99 5.95
CA GLN A 43 -9.15 21.47 6.45
C GLN A 43 -9.24 19.98 6.62
N VAL A 44 -8.09 19.30 6.43
CA VAL A 44 -7.99 17.87 6.71
C VAL A 44 -8.00 17.66 8.22
N GLU A 45 -9.00 16.96 8.71
CA GLU A 45 -9.15 16.58 10.10
C GLU A 45 -8.92 15.07 10.28
N LEU A 46 -8.48 14.68 11.46
CA LEU A 46 -8.34 13.28 11.85
C LEU A 46 -9.55 12.82 12.65
N GLN A 47 -9.99 11.60 12.42
CA GLN A 47 -11.04 10.96 13.19
C GLN A 47 -10.46 10.28 14.42
N ALA A 48 -10.91 10.68 15.61
CA ALA A 48 -10.64 9.92 16.82
C ALA A 48 -11.42 8.60 16.81
N VAL A 49 -10.75 7.49 17.17
CA VAL A 49 -11.30 6.14 17.10
C VAL A 49 -11.49 5.58 18.51
N PRO A 50 -12.74 5.55 19.03
CA PRO A 50 -13.02 4.94 20.32
C PRO A 50 -12.59 3.48 20.33
N GLN A 51 -11.71 3.07 21.26
CA GLN A 51 -11.22 1.71 21.37
C GLN A 51 -10.91 1.32 22.80
N LEU A 52 -10.97 0.04 23.08
CA LEU A 52 -10.61 -0.50 24.39
C LEU A 52 -9.09 -0.38 24.61
N VAL A 53 -8.69 0.27 25.70
CA VAL A 53 -7.30 0.35 26.16
C VAL A 53 -7.02 -0.60 27.32
N ASN A 54 -8.04 -0.93 28.10
CA ASN A 54 -8.09 -1.99 29.10
C ASN A 54 -9.51 -2.59 29.11
N PRO A 55 -9.73 -3.77 29.69
CA PRO A 55 -11.09 -4.31 29.85
C PRO A 55 -12.03 -3.32 30.55
N GLY A 56 -13.09 -2.90 29.86
CA GLY A 56 -14.06 -1.91 30.35
C GLY A 56 -13.62 -0.44 30.31
N GLU A 57 -12.47 -0.13 29.74
CA GLU A 57 -11.95 1.23 29.61
C GLU A 57 -11.77 1.58 28.12
N VAL A 58 -12.50 2.59 27.64
CA VAL A 58 -12.43 3.11 26.27
C VAL A 58 -11.67 4.43 26.26
N ASP A 59 -10.77 4.60 25.28
CA ASP A 59 -10.09 5.86 24.95
C ASP A 59 -10.26 6.17 23.46
N GLU A 60 -10.01 7.39 23.03
CA GLU A 60 -10.26 7.88 21.66
C GLU A 60 -8.99 8.43 20.99
N PRO A 61 -7.96 7.64 20.73
CA PRO A 61 -6.78 8.10 20.00
C PRO A 61 -7.09 8.31 18.51
N MET A 62 -6.18 9.00 17.79
CA MET A 62 -6.31 9.31 16.36
C MET A 62 -5.87 8.16 15.44
N SER A 63 -5.50 7.02 16.00
CA SER A 63 -5.10 5.83 15.25
C SER A 63 -5.62 4.57 15.91
N LEU A 64 -5.93 3.57 15.10
CA LEU A 64 -6.33 2.23 15.51
C LEU A 64 -5.16 1.28 15.26
N PRO A 65 -4.52 0.69 16.29
CA PRO A 65 -3.56 -0.38 16.08
C PRO A 65 -4.16 -1.55 15.28
N SER A 66 -3.53 -1.93 14.17
CA SER A 66 -3.99 -2.99 13.26
C SER A 66 -3.70 -4.38 13.83
N PHE A 67 -4.26 -4.66 15.00
CA PHE A 67 -4.16 -5.91 15.75
C PHE A 67 -5.55 -6.43 16.06
N LEU A 68 -5.74 -7.74 15.85
CA LEU A 68 -6.97 -8.44 16.18
C LEU A 68 -6.64 -9.59 17.14
N TYR A 69 -7.28 -9.62 18.29
CA TYR A 69 -7.14 -10.68 19.28
C TYR A 69 -8.40 -11.53 19.30
N ILE A 70 -8.23 -12.85 19.24
CA ILE A 70 -9.31 -13.84 19.29
C ILE A 70 -9.45 -14.32 20.73
N PRO A 71 -10.45 -13.83 21.52
CA PRO A 71 -10.56 -14.15 22.93
C PRO A 71 -10.89 -15.64 23.14
N GLY A 72 -10.37 -16.20 24.24
CA GLY A 72 -10.86 -17.44 24.80
C GLY A 72 -11.97 -17.18 25.82
N ASP A 73 -12.73 -18.21 26.19
CA ASP A 73 -13.90 -18.11 27.08
C ASP A 73 -13.63 -17.46 28.44
N LEU A 74 -12.39 -17.48 28.92
CA LEU A 74 -11.97 -16.98 30.23
C LEU A 74 -11.03 -15.78 30.16
N ASP A 75 -10.76 -15.24 28.97
CA ASP A 75 -9.77 -14.17 28.82
C ASP A 75 -10.25 -12.83 29.38
N PHE A 76 -11.56 -12.59 29.36
CA PHE A 76 -12.15 -11.32 29.76
C PHE A 76 -13.42 -11.51 30.60
N PRO A 77 -13.67 -10.64 31.59
CA PRO A 77 -14.95 -10.62 32.30
C PRO A 77 -16.13 -10.31 31.35
N GLU A 78 -17.29 -10.86 31.63
CA GLU A 78 -18.51 -10.58 30.87
C GLU A 78 -18.81 -9.06 30.84
N GLY A 79 -19.12 -8.55 29.65
CA GLY A 79 -19.43 -7.13 29.40
C GLY A 79 -18.22 -6.18 29.40
N SER A 80 -17.00 -6.67 29.71
CA SER A 80 -15.82 -5.82 29.76
C SER A 80 -15.23 -5.45 28.36
N LEU A 81 -15.77 -6.07 27.29
CA LEU A 81 -15.39 -5.78 25.91
C LEU A 81 -16.38 -4.83 25.21
N ALA A 82 -17.37 -4.31 25.89
CA ALA A 82 -18.39 -3.43 25.30
C ALA A 82 -17.77 -2.17 24.69
N LEU A 83 -18.19 -1.86 23.46
CA LEU A 83 -17.90 -0.66 22.70
C LEU A 83 -19.16 0.19 22.59
N PRO A 84 -19.09 1.49 22.25
CA PRO A 84 -20.26 2.35 22.15
C PRO A 84 -21.32 1.85 21.15
N TRP A 85 -20.95 1.07 20.16
CA TRP A 85 -21.85 0.52 19.13
C TRP A 85 -22.13 -0.98 19.26
N GLU A 86 -21.38 -1.70 20.11
CA GLU A 86 -21.48 -3.14 20.23
C GLU A 86 -21.25 -3.60 21.68
N SER A 87 -22.22 -4.28 22.25
CA SER A 87 -22.19 -4.67 23.67
C SER A 87 -21.36 -5.93 23.97
N ALA A 88 -21.15 -6.81 22.99
CA ALA A 88 -20.46 -8.07 23.16
C ALA A 88 -19.70 -8.47 21.87
N PRO A 89 -18.60 -7.79 21.52
CA PRO A 89 -17.83 -8.11 20.34
C PRO A 89 -17.17 -9.49 20.48
N GLU A 90 -17.19 -10.26 19.38
CA GLU A 90 -16.54 -11.57 19.32
C GLU A 90 -15.00 -11.47 19.27
N HIS A 91 -14.47 -10.30 18.90
CA HIS A 91 -13.05 -10.04 18.72
C HIS A 91 -12.67 -8.74 19.43
N VAL A 92 -11.41 -8.64 19.80
CA VAL A 92 -10.84 -7.38 20.28
C VAL A 92 -9.93 -6.81 19.20
N ILE A 93 -10.10 -5.53 18.87
CA ILE A 93 -9.29 -4.82 17.88
C ILE A 93 -8.63 -3.61 18.56
N GLY A 94 -7.45 -3.20 18.09
CA GLY A 94 -6.76 -2.01 18.54
C GLY A 94 -5.83 -2.24 19.73
N GLU A 95 -5.78 -1.28 20.63
CA GLU A 95 -4.79 -1.21 21.70
C GLU A 95 -4.90 -2.37 22.71
N LEU A 96 -6.11 -2.76 23.11
CA LEU A 96 -6.29 -3.92 24.00
C LEU A 96 -5.85 -5.22 23.32
N ALA A 97 -6.13 -5.39 22.02
CA ALA A 97 -5.66 -6.55 21.23
C ALA A 97 -4.13 -6.61 21.24
N ARG A 98 -3.46 -5.49 21.01
CA ARG A 98 -1.99 -5.36 21.02
C ARG A 98 -1.41 -5.75 22.39
N LYS A 99 -2.01 -5.26 23.47
CA LYS A 99 -1.57 -5.57 24.86
C LYS A 99 -1.76 -7.05 25.20
N ARG A 100 -2.96 -7.59 24.92
CA ARG A 100 -3.24 -9.01 25.19
C ARG A 100 -2.42 -9.96 24.33
N GLY A 101 -2.13 -9.57 23.10
CA GLY A 101 -1.24 -10.32 22.23
C GLY A 101 0.18 -10.47 22.78
N ALA A 102 0.70 -9.48 23.51
CA ALA A 102 1.98 -9.61 24.20
C ALA A 102 1.95 -10.67 25.32
N GLU A 103 0.77 -10.95 25.88
CA GLU A 103 0.56 -11.96 26.93
C GLU A 103 0.16 -13.32 26.34
N SER A 104 -0.59 -13.35 25.23
CA SER A 104 -1.11 -14.55 24.56
C SER A 104 -0.91 -14.48 23.05
N PRO A 105 0.33 -14.59 22.52
CA PRO A 105 0.66 -14.34 21.11
C PRO A 105 -0.03 -15.28 20.13
N THR A 106 -0.34 -16.51 20.52
CA THR A 106 -1.01 -17.50 19.66
C THR A 106 -2.45 -17.13 19.30
N ARG A 107 -3.04 -16.13 19.96
CA ARG A 107 -4.39 -15.62 19.72
C ARG A 107 -4.38 -14.26 19.02
N LEU A 108 -3.20 -13.73 18.70
CA LEU A 108 -3.03 -12.42 18.10
C LEU A 108 -2.84 -12.53 16.58
N VAL A 109 -3.68 -11.85 15.83
CA VAL A 109 -3.45 -11.55 14.41
C VAL A 109 -2.72 -10.22 14.32
N ALA A 110 -1.54 -10.25 13.74
CA ALA A 110 -0.71 -9.08 13.46
C ALA A 110 -0.26 -9.10 11.99
N SER A 111 0.10 -7.94 11.44
CA SER A 111 0.64 -7.78 10.08
C SER A 111 -0.26 -8.38 8.98
N ALA A 112 -1.59 -8.35 9.15
CA ALA A 112 -2.54 -8.92 8.19
C ALA A 112 -2.35 -8.35 6.78
N LYS A 113 -2.04 -7.06 6.65
CA LYS A 113 -1.73 -6.38 5.39
C LYS A 113 -0.55 -7.02 4.65
N SER A 114 0.52 -7.39 5.36
CA SER A 114 1.68 -8.06 4.76
C SER A 114 1.33 -9.46 4.22
N TRP A 115 0.33 -10.12 4.80
CA TRP A 115 -0.17 -11.40 4.31
C TRP A 115 -1.00 -11.28 3.03
N LEU A 116 -1.60 -10.11 2.76
CA LEU A 116 -2.30 -9.85 1.49
C LEU A 116 -1.35 -9.86 0.28
N SER A 117 -0.06 -9.56 0.46
CA SER A 117 0.95 -9.57 -0.61
C SER A 117 1.72 -10.91 -0.73
N HIS A 118 1.42 -11.91 0.11
CA HIS A 118 2.18 -13.16 0.14
C HIS A 118 1.69 -14.20 -0.88
N ALA A 119 2.28 -14.21 -2.07
CA ALA A 119 1.88 -15.06 -3.20
C ALA A 119 1.99 -16.58 -2.96
N ALA A 120 2.78 -17.04 -1.97
CA ALA A 120 2.98 -18.48 -1.73
C ALA A 120 1.91 -19.13 -0.82
N VAL A 121 0.92 -18.38 -0.33
CA VAL A 121 -0.17 -18.86 0.52
C VAL A 121 -1.52 -18.53 -0.10
N ASN A 122 -2.54 -19.29 0.27
CA ASN A 122 -3.91 -18.89 -0.06
C ASN A 122 -4.34 -17.72 0.84
N ARG A 123 -4.30 -16.51 0.30
CA ARG A 123 -4.56 -15.23 0.99
C ARG A 123 -6.01 -15.09 1.48
N SER A 124 -6.94 -15.85 0.90
CA SER A 124 -8.35 -15.89 1.30
C SER A 124 -8.66 -17.01 2.28
N ALA A 125 -7.72 -17.91 2.58
CA ALA A 125 -7.91 -18.99 3.54
C ALA A 125 -7.71 -18.52 4.99
N PRO A 126 -8.38 -19.15 5.99
CA PRO A 126 -8.22 -18.82 7.41
C PRO A 126 -6.87 -19.34 7.93
N ILE A 127 -5.81 -18.55 7.77
CA ILE A 127 -4.44 -18.90 8.12
C ILE A 127 -3.91 -18.15 9.36
N LEU A 128 -4.57 -17.08 9.78
CA LEU A 128 -4.13 -16.21 10.89
C LEU A 128 -4.94 -16.45 12.19
N PRO A 129 -4.31 -16.49 13.36
CA PRO A 129 -2.87 -16.29 13.64
C PRO A 129 -2.02 -17.41 13.04
N TRP A 130 -0.92 -17.03 12.39
CA TRP A 130 -0.02 -18.00 11.75
C TRP A 130 0.67 -18.90 12.79
N GLY A 131 0.69 -20.21 12.53
CA GLY A 131 1.30 -21.17 13.45
C GLY A 131 0.53 -21.41 14.75
N ALA A 132 -0.67 -20.82 14.91
CA ALA A 132 -1.50 -21.09 16.10
C ALA A 132 -1.98 -22.56 16.12
N PRO A 133 -2.18 -23.14 17.33
CA PRO A 133 -2.78 -24.46 17.48
C PRO A 133 -4.15 -24.59 16.79
N GLU A 134 -4.53 -25.81 16.41
CA GLU A 134 -5.80 -26.07 15.68
C GLU A 134 -7.06 -25.68 16.47
N GLU A 135 -6.98 -25.67 17.80
CA GLU A 135 -8.08 -25.31 18.68
C GLU A 135 -8.39 -23.81 18.68
N ILE A 136 -7.47 -22.97 18.16
CA ILE A 136 -7.68 -21.53 18.06
C ILE A 136 -8.36 -21.23 16.71
N PRO A 137 -9.52 -20.56 16.72
CA PRO A 137 -10.17 -20.10 15.50
C PRO A 137 -9.22 -19.24 14.67
N LYS A 138 -9.31 -19.38 13.35
CA LYS A 138 -8.46 -18.61 12.43
C LYS A 138 -9.32 -17.76 11.51
N VAL A 139 -8.74 -16.66 11.05
CA VAL A 139 -9.29 -15.75 10.06
C VAL A 139 -8.36 -15.65 8.84
N SER A 140 -8.88 -15.25 7.71
CA SER A 140 -8.04 -14.94 6.54
C SER A 140 -7.41 -13.55 6.68
N PRO A 141 -6.32 -13.25 5.92
CA PRO A 141 -5.79 -11.89 5.80
C PRO A 141 -6.85 -10.88 5.33
N VAL A 142 -7.70 -11.27 4.40
CA VAL A 142 -8.82 -10.45 3.90
C VAL A 142 -9.83 -10.17 5.02
N GLU A 143 -10.25 -11.20 5.75
CA GLU A 143 -11.19 -11.04 6.86
C GLU A 143 -10.62 -10.16 7.98
N ALA A 144 -9.34 -10.33 8.34
CA ALA A 144 -8.71 -9.48 9.34
C ALA A 144 -8.68 -8.01 8.90
N SER A 145 -8.34 -7.75 7.63
CA SER A 145 -8.35 -6.41 7.03
C SER A 145 -9.76 -5.82 6.99
N ALA A 146 -10.76 -6.63 6.62
CA ALA A 146 -12.16 -6.23 6.63
C ALA A 146 -12.61 -5.80 8.03
N ARG A 147 -12.24 -6.53 9.07
CA ARG A 147 -12.59 -6.20 10.47
C ARG A 147 -11.98 -4.89 10.96
N TYR A 148 -10.77 -4.54 10.51
CA TYR A 148 -10.19 -3.21 10.81
C TYR A 148 -10.98 -2.09 10.12
N LEU A 149 -11.37 -2.27 8.86
CA LEU A 149 -12.19 -1.31 8.13
C LEU A 149 -13.61 -1.20 8.69
N GLU A 150 -14.23 -2.32 9.05
CA GLU A 150 -15.53 -2.37 9.72
C GLU A 150 -15.51 -1.64 11.06
N TYR A 151 -14.41 -1.78 11.83
CA TYR A 151 -14.23 -1.05 13.08
C TYR A 151 -14.19 0.46 12.86
N LEU A 152 -13.46 0.93 11.85
CA LEU A 152 -13.42 2.34 11.48
C LEU A 152 -14.79 2.85 10.99
N LEU A 153 -15.53 2.03 10.22
CA LEU A 153 -16.89 2.32 9.79
C LEU A 153 -17.83 2.50 10.98
N HIS A 154 -17.80 1.58 11.95
CA HIS A 154 -18.62 1.67 13.14
C HIS A 154 -18.26 2.88 14.02
N ALA A 155 -16.96 3.16 14.19
CA ALA A 155 -16.49 4.33 14.93
C ALA A 155 -16.95 5.64 14.30
N TRP A 156 -16.85 5.75 12.97
CA TRP A 156 -17.37 6.90 12.21
C TRP A 156 -18.88 7.02 12.34
N ASN A 157 -19.63 5.97 12.08
CA ASN A 157 -21.08 5.96 12.08
C ASN A 157 -21.64 6.30 13.47
N HIS A 158 -21.02 5.78 14.54
CA HIS A 158 -21.38 6.15 15.90
C HIS A 158 -21.26 7.66 16.16
N ARG A 159 -20.21 8.29 15.66
CA ARG A 159 -19.93 9.71 15.91
C ARG A 159 -20.67 10.64 14.97
N MET A 160 -20.76 10.29 13.68
CA MET A 160 -21.19 11.20 12.63
C MET A 160 -22.59 10.89 12.10
N ALA A 161 -23.02 9.62 12.10
CA ALA A 161 -24.22 9.18 11.41
C ALA A 161 -25.40 8.79 12.34
N THR A 162 -25.23 8.82 13.67
CA THR A 162 -26.26 8.39 14.64
C THR A 162 -27.59 9.14 14.45
N GLU A 163 -27.55 10.45 14.17
CA GLU A 163 -28.75 11.27 13.94
C GLU A 163 -28.99 11.60 12.46
N GLN A 164 -28.00 11.36 11.61
CA GLN A 164 -27.98 11.72 10.18
C GLN A 164 -27.46 10.55 9.35
N PRO A 165 -28.31 9.59 8.98
CA PRO A 165 -27.89 8.38 8.24
C PRO A 165 -27.18 8.67 6.91
N GLU A 166 -27.45 9.83 6.28
CA GLU A 166 -26.78 10.27 5.07
C GLU A 166 -25.30 10.61 5.27
N LEU A 167 -24.83 10.69 6.54
CA LEU A 167 -23.43 10.87 6.89
C LEU A 167 -22.70 9.54 7.15
N ALA A 168 -23.37 8.41 6.95
CA ALA A 168 -22.73 7.10 7.09
C ALA A 168 -21.48 7.02 6.20
N LEU A 169 -20.46 6.31 6.67
CA LEU A 169 -19.15 6.27 6.00
C LEU A 169 -19.26 5.77 4.56
N ASP A 170 -20.04 4.71 4.35
CA ASP A 170 -20.28 4.10 3.04
C ASP A 170 -21.00 5.01 2.03
N ALA A 171 -21.63 6.10 2.51
CA ALA A 171 -22.27 7.12 1.66
C ALA A 171 -21.29 8.23 1.23
N GLN A 172 -20.06 8.23 1.74
CA GLN A 172 -19.07 9.29 1.48
C GLN A 172 -18.14 8.95 0.30
N ASP A 173 -17.29 9.90 -0.09
CA ASP A 173 -16.21 9.69 -1.08
C ASP A 173 -14.98 9.15 -0.36
N ILE A 174 -14.64 7.87 -0.55
CA ILE A 174 -13.64 7.16 0.24
C ILE A 174 -12.43 6.84 -0.62
N LEU A 175 -11.26 7.24 -0.12
CA LEU A 175 -9.96 6.85 -0.63
C LEU A 175 -9.28 5.93 0.38
N LEU A 176 -8.87 4.74 -0.09
CA LEU A 176 -8.20 3.72 0.71
C LEU A 176 -6.78 3.52 0.17
N THR A 177 -5.77 3.59 1.04
CA THR A 177 -4.40 3.52 0.58
C THR A 177 -3.83 2.11 0.57
N VAL A 178 -2.97 1.87 -0.42
CA VAL A 178 -2.24 0.61 -0.62
C VAL A 178 -0.77 0.90 -0.92
N PRO A 179 0.17 0.00 -0.57
CA PRO A 179 1.55 0.11 -1.03
C PRO A 179 1.63 0.16 -2.56
N ALA A 180 2.53 1.00 -3.10
CA ALA A 180 2.74 1.08 -4.55
C ALA A 180 3.21 -0.26 -5.15
N SER A 181 3.88 -1.05 -4.33
CA SER A 181 4.46 -2.36 -4.66
C SER A 181 3.48 -3.54 -4.55
N PHE A 182 2.19 -3.31 -4.17
CA PHE A 182 1.19 -4.37 -4.16
C PHE A 182 0.95 -4.88 -5.58
N ASP A 183 0.96 -6.22 -5.72
CA ASP A 183 0.49 -6.89 -6.93
C ASP A 183 -1.03 -6.70 -7.10
N GLU A 184 -1.53 -7.03 -8.26
CA GLU A 184 -2.94 -6.84 -8.62
C GLU A 184 -3.87 -7.65 -7.71
N GLU A 185 -3.48 -8.89 -7.38
CA GLU A 185 -4.24 -9.73 -6.45
C GLU A 185 -4.33 -9.10 -5.05
N ALA A 186 -3.25 -8.52 -4.52
CA ALA A 186 -3.27 -7.85 -3.21
C ALA A 186 -4.16 -6.60 -3.21
N ARG A 187 -4.21 -5.86 -4.33
CA ARG A 187 -5.12 -4.72 -4.53
C ARG A 187 -6.58 -5.17 -4.56
N GLU A 188 -6.89 -6.20 -5.33
CA GLU A 188 -8.24 -6.78 -5.41
C GLU A 188 -8.69 -7.35 -4.05
N LEU A 189 -7.82 -8.06 -3.33
CA LEU A 189 -8.10 -8.54 -1.97
C LEU A 189 -8.32 -7.41 -0.97
N THR A 190 -7.69 -6.26 -1.16
CA THR A 190 -7.93 -5.05 -0.36
C THR A 190 -9.31 -4.47 -0.65
N LEU A 191 -9.73 -4.41 -1.92
CA LEU A 191 -11.08 -4.02 -2.32
C LEU A 191 -12.12 -4.99 -1.76
N GLN A 192 -11.86 -6.29 -1.84
CA GLN A 192 -12.72 -7.31 -1.26
C GLN A 192 -12.87 -7.15 0.26
N ALA A 193 -11.78 -6.82 0.97
CA ALA A 193 -11.84 -6.53 2.40
C ALA A 193 -12.71 -5.29 2.69
N ALA A 194 -12.60 -4.23 1.88
CA ALA A 194 -13.44 -3.04 2.00
C ALA A 194 -14.92 -3.37 1.76
N GLN A 195 -15.24 -4.15 0.74
CA GLN A 195 -16.61 -4.59 0.45
C GLN A 195 -17.20 -5.46 1.58
N GLN A 196 -16.40 -6.38 2.15
CA GLN A 196 -16.81 -7.19 3.31
C GLN A 196 -17.09 -6.32 4.53
N ALA A 197 -16.34 -5.22 4.71
CA ALA A 197 -16.57 -4.24 5.76
C ALA A 197 -17.78 -3.32 5.52
N GLY A 198 -18.48 -3.44 4.39
CA GLY A 198 -19.62 -2.60 4.01
C GLY A 198 -19.26 -1.39 3.17
N LEU A 199 -17.99 -1.16 2.83
CA LEU A 199 -17.53 -0.07 2.00
C LEU A 199 -17.57 -0.50 0.52
N GLN A 200 -18.69 -0.25 -0.15
CA GLN A 200 -18.94 -0.75 -1.51
C GLN A 200 -18.20 0.02 -2.61
N GLN A 201 -17.91 1.29 -2.37
CA GLN A 201 -17.26 2.17 -3.35
C GLN A 201 -16.08 2.86 -2.70
N VAL A 202 -14.88 2.37 -2.98
CA VAL A 202 -13.63 2.98 -2.55
C VAL A 202 -12.72 3.21 -3.75
N THR A 203 -11.99 4.31 -3.74
CA THR A 203 -10.91 4.57 -4.68
C THR A 203 -9.59 4.18 -4.02
N LEU A 204 -8.80 3.32 -4.64
CA LEU A 204 -7.46 3.00 -4.15
C LEU A 204 -6.47 4.11 -4.53
N LEU A 205 -5.54 4.42 -3.61
CA LEU A 205 -4.46 5.39 -3.81
C LEU A 205 -3.16 4.81 -3.26
N GLU A 206 -2.04 5.06 -3.93
CA GLU A 206 -0.74 4.59 -3.46
C GLU A 206 -0.22 5.38 -2.26
N GLU A 207 0.32 4.69 -1.27
CA GLU A 207 0.87 5.30 -0.04
C GLU A 207 1.96 6.34 -0.30
N PRO A 208 2.95 6.14 -1.20
CA PRO A 208 3.94 7.17 -1.50
C PRO A 208 3.33 8.43 -2.11
N GLN A 209 2.32 8.25 -2.96
CA GLN A 209 1.57 9.35 -3.56
C GLN A 209 0.79 10.10 -2.48
N ALA A 210 0.07 9.38 -1.62
CA ALA A 210 -0.63 9.97 -0.49
C ALA A 210 0.31 10.72 0.46
N ALA A 211 1.48 10.14 0.81
CA ALA A 211 2.47 10.81 1.66
C ALA A 211 2.94 12.14 1.06
N PHE A 212 3.11 12.19 -0.27
CA PHE A 212 3.49 13.42 -0.93
C PHE A 212 2.34 14.45 -0.98
N TYR A 213 1.10 14.01 -1.15
CA TYR A 213 -0.07 14.89 -1.04
C TYR A 213 -0.24 15.48 0.37
N ALA A 214 0.12 14.76 1.43
CA ALA A 214 0.15 15.30 2.78
C ALA A 214 1.21 16.40 2.94
N TRP A 215 2.37 16.24 2.29
CA TRP A 215 3.37 17.30 2.25
C TRP A 215 2.84 18.54 1.51
N LEU A 216 2.17 18.37 0.36
CA LEU A 216 1.55 19.48 -0.38
C LEU A 216 0.47 20.19 0.47
N GLU A 217 -0.39 19.45 1.14
CA GLU A 217 -1.42 19.97 2.07
C GLU A 217 -0.78 20.89 3.12
N ASN A 218 0.32 20.44 3.74
CA ASN A 218 1.02 21.22 4.77
C ASN A 218 1.69 22.49 4.22
N GLN A 219 2.14 22.47 2.96
CA GLN A 219 2.82 23.64 2.36
C GLN A 219 1.84 24.71 1.85
N VAL A 220 0.57 24.40 1.77
CA VAL A 220 -0.44 25.28 1.17
C VAL A 220 0.07 25.75 -0.22
N ASP A 221 0.10 27.03 -0.53
CA ASP A 221 0.61 27.57 -1.81
C ASP A 221 2.14 27.78 -1.83
N GLN A 222 2.87 27.32 -0.80
CA GLN A 222 4.31 27.59 -0.70
C GLN A 222 5.19 26.49 -1.27
N TRP A 223 4.64 25.33 -1.64
CA TRP A 223 5.40 24.18 -2.13
C TRP A 223 6.30 24.53 -3.33
N ARG A 224 5.89 25.47 -4.22
CA ARG A 224 6.68 25.99 -5.33
C ARG A 224 7.96 26.73 -4.93
N LYS A 225 8.11 27.07 -3.64
CA LYS A 225 9.36 27.66 -3.11
C LYS A 225 10.37 26.60 -2.68
N HIS A 226 9.89 25.39 -2.45
CA HIS A 226 10.71 24.28 -1.96
C HIS A 226 11.21 23.39 -3.09
N VAL A 227 10.44 23.23 -4.15
CA VAL A 227 10.76 22.39 -5.30
C VAL A 227 10.67 23.18 -6.62
N LYS A 228 11.47 22.78 -7.60
CA LYS A 228 11.57 23.41 -8.94
C LYS A 228 11.63 22.36 -10.03
N VAL A 229 11.37 22.74 -11.27
CA VAL A 229 11.51 21.87 -12.44
C VAL A 229 12.90 21.23 -12.47
N GLY A 230 12.94 19.92 -12.71
CA GLY A 230 14.16 19.10 -12.72
C GLY A 230 14.57 18.58 -11.34
N ASP A 231 13.83 18.89 -10.27
CA ASP A 231 14.04 18.23 -8.99
C ASP A 231 13.53 16.79 -9.03
N LEU A 232 14.28 15.90 -8.40
CA LEU A 232 13.94 14.49 -8.20
C LEU A 232 13.74 14.23 -6.71
N ILE A 233 12.57 13.77 -6.34
CA ILE A 233 12.16 13.57 -4.95
C ILE A 233 12.11 12.07 -4.67
N LEU A 234 12.90 11.61 -3.72
CA LEU A 234 12.82 10.26 -3.18
C LEU A 234 11.75 10.22 -2.07
N VAL A 235 10.72 9.41 -2.24
CA VAL A 235 9.84 9.02 -1.13
C VAL A 235 10.43 7.75 -0.51
N CYS A 236 10.79 7.83 0.76
CA CYS A 236 11.37 6.72 1.54
C CYS A 236 10.38 6.35 2.65
N ASP A 237 9.59 5.32 2.40
CA ASP A 237 8.60 4.80 3.34
C ASP A 237 9.13 3.55 4.05
N VAL A 238 9.32 3.63 5.37
CA VAL A 238 9.69 2.48 6.20
C VAL A 238 8.66 2.30 7.28
N GLY A 239 7.72 1.42 6.99
CA GLY A 239 6.60 1.09 7.85
C GLY A 239 6.91 0.01 8.89
N GLY A 240 5.84 -0.55 9.47
CA GLY A 240 5.96 -1.66 10.43
C GLY A 240 6.39 -2.96 9.77
N GLY A 241 5.83 -3.30 8.61
CA GLY A 241 6.09 -4.57 7.91
C GLY A 241 6.90 -4.44 6.64
N THR A 242 6.91 -3.27 5.99
CA THR A 242 7.44 -3.07 4.64
C THR A 242 8.33 -1.84 4.55
N THR A 243 9.18 -1.86 3.53
CA THR A 243 9.95 -0.70 3.05
C THR A 243 9.66 -0.51 1.57
N ASP A 244 9.22 0.68 1.21
CA ASP A 244 8.88 1.06 -0.15
C ASP A 244 9.64 2.34 -0.55
N PHE A 245 10.16 2.36 -1.79
CA PHE A 245 10.84 3.51 -2.37
C PHE A 245 10.14 3.95 -3.65
N SER A 246 10.00 5.26 -3.83
CA SER A 246 9.46 5.83 -5.07
C SER A 246 10.21 7.10 -5.44
N LEU A 247 10.31 7.37 -6.75
CA LEU A 247 10.86 8.63 -7.28
C LEU A 247 9.76 9.43 -7.94
N ILE A 248 9.69 10.72 -7.60
CA ILE A 248 8.78 11.70 -8.17
C ILE A 248 9.62 12.82 -8.78
N THR A 249 9.35 13.17 -10.04
CA THR A 249 9.99 14.29 -10.72
C THR A 249 9.12 15.52 -10.70
N VAL A 250 9.75 16.68 -10.68
CA VAL A 250 9.09 17.97 -10.86
C VAL A 250 9.29 18.41 -12.31
N ALA A 251 8.21 18.39 -13.08
CA ALA A 251 8.16 18.79 -14.48
C ALA A 251 7.42 20.14 -14.65
N GLU A 252 7.31 20.62 -15.89
CA GLU A 252 6.55 21.82 -16.24
C GLU A 252 5.63 21.49 -17.40
N ASN A 253 4.36 21.88 -17.29
CA ASN A 253 3.43 21.82 -18.38
C ASN A 253 2.67 23.15 -18.51
N GLU A 254 2.74 23.79 -19.68
CA GLU A 254 2.07 25.07 -20.00
C GLU A 254 2.38 26.20 -19.02
N GLY A 255 3.55 26.17 -18.33
CA GLY A 255 3.97 27.18 -17.36
C GLY A 255 3.63 26.86 -15.91
N ASP A 256 2.91 25.76 -15.64
CA ASP A 256 2.63 25.26 -14.31
C ASP A 256 3.57 24.10 -13.94
N LEU A 257 4.04 24.09 -12.68
CA LEU A 257 4.81 22.98 -12.16
C LEU A 257 3.90 21.75 -12.01
N MET A 258 4.39 20.65 -12.54
CA MET A 258 3.73 19.35 -12.53
C MET A 258 4.61 18.34 -11.81
N LEU A 259 3.98 17.39 -11.15
CA LEU A 259 4.67 16.31 -10.45
C LEU A 259 4.36 15.00 -11.14
N GLU A 260 5.41 14.28 -11.55
CA GLU A 260 5.28 13.01 -12.26
C GLU A 260 5.99 11.92 -11.46
N ARG A 261 5.35 10.74 -11.33
CA ARG A 261 6.01 9.59 -10.74
C ARG A 261 6.98 9.00 -11.77
N ALA A 262 8.28 8.97 -11.42
CA ALA A 262 9.34 8.49 -12.30
C ALA A 262 9.64 7.00 -12.10
N ALA A 263 9.59 6.49 -10.86
CA ALA A 263 9.89 5.09 -10.57
C ALA A 263 9.24 4.61 -9.27
N VAL A 264 8.97 3.30 -9.19
CA VAL A 264 8.54 2.57 -8.00
C VAL A 264 9.49 1.41 -7.76
N GLY A 265 9.88 1.17 -6.52
CA GLY A 265 10.73 0.05 -6.12
C GLY A 265 9.97 -1.25 -5.89
N ASP A 266 10.72 -2.33 -5.71
CA ASP A 266 10.18 -3.63 -5.30
C ASP A 266 9.47 -3.55 -3.95
N HIS A 267 8.51 -4.46 -3.71
CA HIS A 267 7.89 -4.65 -2.39
C HIS A 267 8.85 -5.37 -1.46
N ILE A 268 9.39 -4.65 -0.47
CA ILE A 268 10.39 -5.18 0.44
C ILE A 268 9.72 -5.49 1.79
N LEU A 269 9.50 -6.77 2.09
CA LEU A 269 9.00 -7.22 3.39
C LEU A 269 10.11 -7.09 4.45
N LEU A 270 10.34 -5.86 4.85
CA LEU A 270 11.36 -5.45 5.81
C LEU A 270 10.93 -4.15 6.47
N GLY A 271 10.76 -4.16 7.79
CA GLY A 271 10.28 -2.98 8.51
C GLY A 271 10.49 -3.08 10.01
N GLY A 272 9.70 -2.34 10.76
CA GLY A 272 9.74 -2.28 12.22
C GLY A 272 9.62 -3.65 12.90
N ASP A 273 8.81 -4.55 12.35
CA ASP A 273 8.58 -5.90 12.88
C ASP A 273 9.86 -6.75 12.86
N ASN A 274 10.67 -6.60 11.80
CA ASN A 274 11.97 -7.27 11.68
C ASN A 274 12.97 -6.73 12.72
N MET A 275 12.94 -5.41 12.96
CA MET A 275 13.76 -4.76 13.98
C MET A 275 13.39 -5.23 15.39
N ASP A 276 12.09 -5.35 15.67
CA ASP A 276 11.58 -5.83 16.93
C ASP A 276 11.99 -7.29 17.19
N LEU A 277 11.92 -8.15 16.16
CA LEU A 277 12.38 -9.54 16.25
C LEU A 277 13.90 -9.63 16.46
N ALA A 278 14.68 -8.80 15.76
CA ALA A 278 16.13 -8.77 15.94
C ALA A 278 16.52 -8.36 17.38
N LEU A 279 15.84 -7.38 17.95
CA LEU A 279 16.01 -6.98 19.35
C LEU A 279 15.60 -8.10 20.32
N ALA A 280 14.49 -8.80 20.05
CA ALA A 280 14.05 -9.94 20.84
C ALA A 280 15.08 -11.08 20.82
N ARG A 281 15.69 -11.36 19.67
CA ARG A 281 16.76 -12.36 19.55
C ARG A 281 18.01 -11.96 20.30
N LEU A 282 18.41 -10.68 20.26
CA LEU A 282 19.52 -10.18 21.06
C LEU A 282 19.27 -10.41 22.57
N LEU A 283 18.08 -10.07 23.04
CA LEU A 283 17.74 -10.25 24.45
C LEU A 283 17.57 -11.74 24.82
N GLN A 284 17.04 -12.57 23.93
CA GLN A 284 17.01 -14.03 24.09
C GLN A 284 18.41 -14.58 24.31
N GLN A 285 19.37 -14.25 23.44
CA GLN A 285 20.76 -14.70 23.57
C GLN A 285 21.36 -14.26 24.93
N ARG A 286 21.15 -13.02 25.34
CA ARG A 286 21.63 -12.50 26.63
C ARG A 286 21.06 -13.29 27.80
N LEU A 287 19.76 -13.60 27.80
CA LEU A 287 19.10 -14.41 28.81
C LEU A 287 19.62 -15.85 28.84
N GLU A 288 19.89 -16.43 27.69
CA GLU A 288 20.46 -17.78 27.57
C GLU A 288 21.91 -17.84 28.13
N GLU A 289 22.71 -16.81 27.89
CA GLU A 289 24.05 -16.65 28.48
C GLU A 289 24.00 -16.50 30.00
N GLU A 290 22.93 -15.91 30.55
CA GLU A 290 22.63 -15.82 31.97
C GLU A 290 22.07 -17.12 32.57
N GLY A 291 21.85 -18.15 31.75
CA GLY A 291 21.35 -19.47 32.16
C GLY A 291 19.83 -19.63 32.13
N HIS A 292 19.11 -18.66 31.60
CA HIS A 292 17.66 -18.75 31.38
C HIS A 292 17.36 -19.39 30.04
N ARG A 293 16.45 -20.36 30.01
CA ARG A 293 15.96 -20.93 28.75
C ARG A 293 14.69 -20.17 28.32
N VAL A 294 14.72 -19.57 27.14
CA VAL A 294 13.59 -18.86 26.54
C VAL A 294 12.91 -19.78 25.53
N ASP A 295 11.66 -20.15 25.78
CA ASP A 295 10.87 -20.96 24.85
C ASP A 295 10.22 -20.09 23.76
N THR A 296 9.57 -20.74 22.79
CA THR A 296 8.94 -20.05 21.65
C THR A 296 7.89 -19.04 22.08
N TRP A 297 7.05 -19.37 23.08
CA TRP A 297 6.03 -18.46 23.59
C TRP A 297 6.65 -17.22 24.26
N GLN A 298 7.69 -17.43 25.06
CA GLN A 298 8.44 -16.32 25.67
C GLN A 298 9.16 -15.46 24.64
N LEU A 299 9.64 -16.04 23.53
CA LEU A 299 10.24 -15.28 22.44
C LEU A 299 9.20 -14.39 21.76
N TYR A 300 7.99 -14.88 21.49
CA TYR A 300 6.91 -14.03 20.93
C TYR A 300 6.53 -12.91 21.91
N SER A 301 6.42 -13.19 23.19
CA SER A 301 6.19 -12.16 24.22
C SER A 301 7.32 -11.13 24.25
N LEU A 302 8.56 -11.59 24.15
CA LEU A 302 9.75 -10.72 24.10
C LEU A 302 9.72 -9.82 22.85
N TRP A 303 9.34 -10.37 21.71
CA TRP A 303 9.21 -9.61 20.46
C TRP A 303 8.22 -8.44 20.61
N HIS A 304 7.01 -8.68 21.11
CA HIS A 304 6.02 -7.63 21.33
C HIS A 304 6.45 -6.60 22.38
N GLN A 305 7.13 -7.03 23.45
CA GLN A 305 7.66 -6.11 24.45
C GLN A 305 8.83 -5.28 23.92
N CYS A 306 9.66 -5.84 23.02
CA CYS A 306 10.73 -5.10 22.34
C CYS A 306 10.17 -4.00 21.46
N ARG A 307 9.04 -4.20 20.77
CA ARG A 307 8.34 -3.13 20.03
C ARG A 307 8.04 -1.94 20.91
N LEU A 308 7.32 -2.17 22.01
CA LEU A 308 6.95 -1.11 22.94
C LEU A 308 8.17 -0.42 23.58
N ALA A 309 9.22 -1.20 23.87
CA ALA A 309 10.46 -0.66 24.43
C ALA A 309 11.23 0.19 23.41
N LYS A 310 11.32 -0.26 22.15
CA LYS A 310 11.91 0.46 21.02
C LYS A 310 11.22 1.81 20.81
N GLU A 311 9.90 1.82 20.70
CA GLU A 311 9.11 3.04 20.52
C GLU A 311 9.36 4.05 21.66
N LYS A 312 9.32 3.61 22.92
CA LYS A 312 9.60 4.47 24.08
C LYS A 312 11.03 5.01 24.10
N LEU A 313 12.00 4.20 23.73
CA LEU A 313 13.40 4.62 23.69
C LEU A 313 13.65 5.63 22.55
N PHE A 314 13.05 5.44 21.36
CA PHE A 314 13.17 6.39 20.25
C PHE A 314 12.41 7.70 20.51
N ALA A 315 11.23 7.63 21.13
CA ALA A 315 10.42 8.82 21.43
C ALA A 315 11.09 9.80 22.40
N SER A 316 11.99 9.34 23.28
CA SER A 316 12.64 10.20 24.26
C SER A 316 14.16 10.04 24.30
N PRO A 317 14.93 11.04 23.83
CA PRO A 317 16.41 11.01 23.92
C PRO A 317 16.95 10.87 25.35
N ARG A 318 16.16 11.22 26.37
CA ARG A 318 16.54 11.14 27.78
C ARG A 318 16.44 9.71 28.33
N THR A 319 15.61 8.86 27.72
CA THR A 319 15.43 7.47 28.16
C THR A 319 16.56 6.62 27.60
N GLN A 320 17.41 6.08 28.48
CA GLN A 320 18.58 5.29 28.07
C GLN A 320 18.34 3.78 28.13
N LYS A 321 17.34 3.33 28.85
CA LYS A 321 17.02 1.90 29.03
C LYS A 321 15.55 1.69 29.33
N GLN A 322 15.03 0.53 28.93
CA GLN A 322 13.67 0.07 29.23
C GLN A 322 13.72 -1.36 29.79
N SER A 323 13.11 -1.57 30.94
CA SER A 323 13.01 -2.91 31.54
C SER A 323 11.92 -3.72 30.80
N ILE A 324 12.21 -4.99 30.60
CA ILE A 324 11.32 -5.99 29.99
C ILE A 324 11.18 -7.14 30.98
N THR A 325 9.95 -7.62 31.19
CA THR A 325 9.64 -8.69 32.15
C THR A 325 8.93 -9.84 31.42
N LEU A 326 9.48 -11.03 31.53
CA LEU A 326 8.89 -12.26 30.99
C LEU A 326 8.32 -13.10 32.15
N LEU A 327 7.20 -13.76 31.90
CA LEU A 327 6.64 -14.73 32.83
C LEU A 327 7.45 -16.04 32.74
N GLY A 328 7.87 -16.56 33.86
CA GLY A 328 8.60 -17.83 33.95
C GLY A 328 7.67 -19.03 33.72
N THR A 329 8.06 -19.99 32.91
CA THR A 329 7.38 -21.27 32.68
C THR A 329 7.81 -22.29 33.72
N GLY A 330 7.30 -22.21 34.96
CA GLY A 330 7.65 -23.14 36.01
C GLY A 330 6.43 -23.74 36.69
N THR A 331 6.49 -25.04 37.06
CA THR A 331 5.45 -25.79 37.80
C THR A 331 5.35 -25.40 39.28
N ARG A 332 6.06 -24.37 39.72
CA ARG A 332 5.95 -23.83 41.07
C ARG A 332 4.83 -22.80 41.14
N LEU A 333 4.04 -22.82 42.22
CA LEU A 333 2.90 -21.93 42.49
C LEU A 333 3.22 -20.42 42.44
N VAL A 334 4.50 -20.06 42.34
CA VAL A 334 5.00 -18.71 42.06
C VAL A 334 5.94 -18.86 40.86
N GLY A 335 5.42 -18.70 39.65
CA GLY A 335 6.24 -18.58 38.47
C GLY A 335 7.18 -17.39 38.63
N GLY A 336 8.49 -17.64 38.66
CA GLY A 336 9.47 -16.55 38.76
C GLY A 336 9.34 -15.65 37.51
N THR A 337 9.47 -14.35 37.70
CA THR A 337 9.62 -13.41 36.57
C THR A 337 11.09 -13.34 36.15
N ILE A 338 11.34 -13.40 34.86
CA ILE A 338 12.66 -13.14 34.28
C ILE A 338 12.68 -11.68 33.86
N GLN A 339 13.67 -10.93 34.25
CA GLN A 339 13.82 -9.52 33.89
C GLN A 339 15.07 -9.32 33.05
N THR A 340 14.92 -8.54 31.98
CA THR A 340 16.03 -8.08 31.15
C THR A 340 15.86 -6.60 30.82
N THR A 341 16.84 -6.00 30.17
CA THR A 341 16.83 -4.57 29.87
C THR A 341 17.26 -4.34 28.43
N LEU A 342 16.46 -3.61 27.68
CA LEU A 342 16.83 -3.07 26.38
C LEU A 342 17.42 -1.68 26.57
N THR A 343 18.60 -1.44 26.00
CA THR A 343 19.32 -0.17 26.10
C THR A 343 19.29 0.60 24.79
N ARG A 344 19.61 1.88 24.83
CA ARG A 344 19.78 2.70 23.64
C ARG A 344 20.95 2.24 22.77
N ASP A 345 22.03 1.75 23.39
CA ASP A 345 23.17 1.18 22.66
C ASP A 345 22.77 -0.07 21.89
N ASP A 346 21.91 -0.94 22.48
CA ASP A 346 21.33 -2.09 21.76
C ASP A 346 20.53 -1.64 20.54
N LEU A 347 19.71 -0.56 20.67
CA LEU A 347 18.98 0.01 19.54
C LEU A 347 19.90 0.54 18.43
N ASN A 348 20.94 1.29 18.81
CA ASN A 348 21.88 1.81 17.84
C ASN A 348 22.59 0.67 17.09
N GLN A 349 23.07 -0.32 17.81
CA GLN A 349 23.77 -1.47 17.23
C GLN A 349 22.85 -2.31 16.32
N VAL A 350 21.66 -2.69 16.82
CA VAL A 350 20.77 -3.61 16.10
C VAL A 350 19.97 -2.87 15.03
N VAL A 351 19.34 -1.73 15.38
CA VAL A 351 18.44 -1.05 14.45
C VAL A 351 19.24 -0.14 13.53
N VAL A 352 20.04 0.78 14.06
CA VAL A 352 20.70 1.79 13.21
C VAL A 352 21.83 1.18 12.40
N ASP A 353 22.75 0.44 13.04
CA ASP A 353 23.89 -0.14 12.33
C ASP A 353 23.55 -1.47 11.61
N GLY A 354 22.53 -2.20 12.08
CA GLY A 354 22.09 -3.44 11.45
C GLY A 354 21.16 -3.22 10.25
N PHE A 355 20.16 -2.36 10.37
CA PHE A 355 19.17 -2.13 9.31
C PHE A 355 19.49 -0.93 8.42
N PHE A 356 20.27 0.02 8.90
CA PHE A 356 20.70 1.21 8.14
C PHE A 356 22.23 1.35 8.16
N PRO A 357 23.00 0.33 7.74
CA PRO A 357 24.46 0.45 7.71
C PRO A 357 24.91 1.55 6.73
N ASN A 358 26.08 2.16 7.02
CA ASN A 358 26.77 2.97 6.03
C ASN A 358 27.34 2.07 4.94
N VAL A 359 26.83 2.20 3.72
CA VAL A 359 27.18 1.38 2.57
C VAL A 359 27.53 2.26 1.37
N SER A 360 28.32 1.71 0.44
CA SER A 360 28.52 2.30 -0.88
C SER A 360 27.25 2.12 -1.75
N SER A 361 27.08 2.97 -2.77
CA SER A 361 26.02 2.78 -3.77
C SER A 361 26.15 1.48 -4.58
N ASP A 362 27.34 0.85 -4.57
CA ASP A 362 27.61 -0.42 -5.22
C ASP A 362 27.31 -1.64 -4.32
N ASP A 363 27.03 -1.40 -3.02
CA ASP A 363 26.73 -2.47 -2.06
C ASP A 363 25.29 -2.96 -2.24
N MET A 364 25.11 -4.02 -3.00
CA MET A 364 23.80 -4.60 -3.29
C MET A 364 23.32 -5.52 -2.17
N PRO A 365 21.99 -5.64 -1.94
CA PRO A 365 21.45 -6.58 -0.97
C PRO A 365 21.77 -8.04 -1.36
N MET A 366 21.93 -8.88 -0.35
CA MET A 366 22.15 -10.31 -0.56
C MET A 366 20.94 -10.94 -1.28
N ARG A 367 21.22 -11.71 -2.34
CA ARG A 367 20.19 -12.48 -3.01
C ARG A 367 19.80 -13.69 -2.16
N GLN A 368 18.50 -13.93 -2.04
CA GLN A 368 17.99 -15.09 -1.35
C GLN A 368 18.51 -16.37 -2.05
N ARG A 369 19.23 -17.21 -1.31
CA ARG A 369 19.58 -18.56 -1.80
C ARG A 369 18.33 -19.42 -1.71
N ARG A 370 17.83 -19.88 -2.85
CA ARG A 370 16.71 -20.81 -2.88
C ARG A 370 17.17 -22.16 -2.30
N ILE A 371 16.74 -22.46 -1.07
CA ILE A 371 16.85 -23.78 -0.46
C ILE A 371 15.63 -24.58 -0.91
N GLY A 372 15.82 -25.86 -1.26
CA GLY A 372 14.76 -26.69 -1.84
C GLY A 372 13.53 -26.93 -0.94
N LEU A 373 13.68 -26.79 0.39
CA LEU A 373 12.61 -26.88 1.38
C LEU A 373 12.76 -25.74 2.39
N GLN A 374 11.71 -24.96 2.57
CA GLN A 374 11.65 -23.87 3.54
C GLN A 374 10.35 -23.97 4.33
N GLU A 375 10.34 -23.46 5.56
CA GLU A 375 9.10 -23.26 6.30
C GLU A 375 8.26 -22.19 5.60
N LEU A 376 6.94 -22.41 5.53
CA LEU A 376 6.01 -21.39 5.06
C LEU A 376 5.86 -20.30 6.12
N GLY A 377 5.94 -19.05 5.70
CA GLY A 377 5.82 -17.86 6.53
C GLY A 377 5.96 -16.62 5.65
N LEU A 378 5.85 -15.42 6.21
CA LEU A 378 6.06 -14.18 5.43
C LEU A 378 7.45 -14.21 4.75
N PRO A 379 7.55 -13.90 3.45
CA PRO A 379 8.80 -13.95 2.68
C PRO A 379 9.66 -12.70 2.96
N TYR A 380 10.16 -12.59 4.19
CA TYR A 380 11.02 -11.48 4.58
C TYR A 380 12.26 -11.36 3.71
N ALA A 381 12.73 -10.12 3.51
CA ALA A 381 13.95 -9.86 2.76
C ALA A 381 15.15 -10.62 3.36
N ALA A 382 15.98 -11.19 2.48
CA ALA A 382 17.18 -11.95 2.89
C ALA A 382 18.29 -11.08 3.48
N ASP A 383 18.36 -9.81 3.08
CA ASP A 383 19.28 -8.80 3.63
C ASP A 383 18.47 -7.76 4.41
N ALA A 384 18.81 -7.60 5.68
CA ALA A 384 18.16 -6.65 6.55
C ALA A 384 18.60 -5.19 6.33
N ALA A 385 19.59 -4.95 5.48
CA ALA A 385 20.17 -3.62 5.25
C ALA A 385 19.30 -2.78 4.30
N ILE A 386 18.38 -1.98 4.83
CA ILE A 386 17.49 -1.07 4.08
C ILE A 386 18.30 -0.15 3.15
N THR A 387 19.45 0.33 3.60
CA THR A 387 20.33 1.19 2.79
C THR A 387 20.91 0.49 1.56
N LYS A 388 21.11 -0.84 1.57
CA LYS A 388 21.50 -1.60 0.38
C LYS A 388 20.33 -1.76 -0.60
N HIS A 389 19.11 -1.95 -0.09
CA HIS A 389 17.92 -1.97 -0.94
C HIS A 389 17.70 -0.61 -1.60
N LEU A 390 17.95 0.49 -0.88
CA LEU A 390 17.93 1.83 -1.44
C LEU A 390 19.00 2.03 -2.51
N ALA A 391 20.25 1.53 -2.29
CA ALA A 391 21.31 1.55 -3.29
C ALA A 391 20.89 0.81 -4.56
N ARG A 392 20.34 -0.40 -4.41
CA ARG A 392 19.82 -1.19 -5.53
C ARG A 392 18.71 -0.43 -6.28
N PHE A 393 17.72 0.11 -5.57
CA PHE A 393 16.63 0.85 -6.18
C PHE A 393 17.14 2.02 -7.03
N LEU A 394 18.02 2.88 -6.49
CA LEU A 394 18.56 4.03 -7.21
C LEU A 394 19.49 3.62 -8.37
N THR A 395 20.18 2.46 -8.28
CA THR A 395 21.03 1.95 -9.34
C THR A 395 20.22 1.32 -10.48
N LEU A 396 19.12 0.63 -10.21
CA LEU A 396 18.27 0.03 -11.24
C LEU A 396 17.67 1.08 -12.18
N GLN A 397 17.44 2.30 -11.69
CA GLN A 397 16.95 3.41 -12.51
C GLN A 397 18.01 3.95 -13.50
N SER A 398 19.17 3.28 -13.62
CA SER A 398 20.28 3.69 -14.50
C SER A 398 20.17 3.17 -15.94
N GLN A 399 19.24 2.28 -16.25
CA GLN A 399 19.31 1.46 -17.47
C GLN A 399 18.52 1.99 -18.68
N ASP A 400 17.63 2.96 -18.52
CA ASP A 400 16.83 3.46 -19.63
C ASP A 400 17.34 4.79 -20.20
N ASP A 401 18.15 4.70 -21.27
CA ASP A 401 18.54 5.83 -22.13
C ASP A 401 17.43 6.16 -23.18
N THR A 402 16.19 6.34 -22.73
CA THR A 402 15.13 6.83 -23.62
C THR A 402 15.10 8.36 -23.64
N ASP A 403 15.03 8.92 -24.83
CA ASP A 403 14.96 10.36 -25.09
C ASP A 403 13.68 10.94 -24.43
N GLY A 404 13.85 11.60 -23.30
CA GLY A 404 12.75 12.12 -22.47
C GLY A 404 12.81 11.73 -20.98
N ASP A 405 13.90 11.11 -20.55
CA ASP A 405 14.12 10.65 -19.19
C ASP A 405 14.09 11.80 -18.16
N LEU A 406 13.14 11.71 -17.25
CA LEU A 406 12.90 12.67 -16.18
C LEU A 406 13.81 12.44 -14.97
N ILE A 407 14.63 11.38 -14.95
CA ILE A 407 15.45 10.99 -13.81
C ILE A 407 16.84 11.63 -13.89
N ARG A 408 17.18 12.43 -12.90
CA ARG A 408 18.52 13.02 -12.73
C ARG A 408 19.54 11.95 -12.35
N ARG A 409 20.58 11.75 -13.17
CA ARG A 409 21.61 10.72 -12.97
C ARG A 409 22.98 11.27 -12.70
N GLY A 410 23.78 10.51 -11.93
CA GLY A 410 25.19 10.73 -11.71
C GLY A 410 26.07 10.11 -12.80
N LYS A 411 27.40 10.24 -12.64
CA LYS A 411 28.40 9.71 -13.59
C LYS A 411 28.41 8.19 -13.63
N SER A 412 28.05 7.53 -12.53
CA SER A 412 27.93 6.07 -12.45
C SER A 412 26.62 5.53 -13.02
N GLY A 413 25.68 6.42 -13.40
CA GLY A 413 24.32 6.08 -13.76
C GLY A 413 23.33 6.09 -12.57
N LEU A 414 23.82 6.22 -11.34
CA LEU A 414 22.99 6.26 -10.15
C LEU A 414 21.94 7.38 -10.24
N ALA A 415 20.67 7.07 -9.96
CA ALA A 415 19.65 8.10 -9.79
C ALA A 415 20.01 8.97 -8.57
N CYS A 416 20.04 10.29 -8.77
CA CYS A 416 20.53 11.25 -7.79
C CYS A 416 19.41 12.18 -7.34
N PRO A 417 18.61 11.82 -6.30
CA PRO A 417 17.53 12.65 -5.82
C PRO A 417 18.06 14.00 -5.26
N THR A 418 17.27 15.05 -5.44
CA THR A 418 17.53 16.39 -4.88
C THR A 418 16.88 16.55 -3.51
N HIS A 419 15.76 15.85 -3.31
CA HIS A 419 14.98 15.90 -2.08
C HIS A 419 14.63 14.48 -1.60
N VAL A 420 14.41 14.36 -0.30
CA VAL A 420 13.84 13.15 0.31
C VAL A 420 12.62 13.52 1.16
N LEU A 421 11.54 12.76 0.98
CA LEU A 421 10.36 12.76 1.83
C LEU A 421 10.34 11.43 2.59
N PHE A 422 10.38 11.49 3.92
CA PHE A 422 10.28 10.32 4.77
C PHE A 422 8.83 10.04 5.15
N ASN A 423 8.46 8.78 5.16
CA ASN A 423 7.18 8.28 5.66
C ASN A 423 7.37 6.98 6.44
N GLY A 424 6.33 6.54 7.15
CA GLY A 424 6.31 5.31 7.94
C GLY A 424 6.80 5.46 9.38
N GLY A 425 6.29 4.58 10.24
CA GLY A 425 6.51 4.66 11.69
C GLY A 425 7.97 4.52 12.14
N VAL A 426 8.82 3.81 11.38
CA VAL A 426 10.26 3.69 11.66
C VAL A 426 10.97 5.03 11.47
N MET A 427 10.48 5.86 10.56
CA MET A 427 11.04 7.18 10.27
C MET A 427 10.64 8.25 11.28
N GLN A 428 9.84 7.96 12.30
CA GLN A 428 9.65 8.85 13.45
C GLN A 428 10.95 9.10 14.22
N ALA A 429 11.85 8.11 14.26
CA ALA A 429 13.14 8.24 14.93
C ALA A 429 14.11 9.12 14.12
N ASN A 430 14.58 10.24 14.69
CA ASN A 430 15.55 11.12 14.02
C ASN A 430 16.80 10.36 13.58
N VAL A 431 17.29 9.45 14.42
CA VAL A 431 18.54 8.73 14.17
C VAL A 431 18.50 7.86 12.91
N THR A 432 17.34 7.31 12.56
CA THR A 432 17.16 6.50 11.32
C THR A 432 17.14 7.42 10.10
N ARG A 433 16.43 8.55 10.17
CA ARG A 433 16.42 9.56 9.09
C ARG A 433 17.78 10.16 8.86
N ASP A 434 18.45 10.60 9.92
CA ASP A 434 19.79 11.19 9.84
C ASP A 434 20.77 10.21 9.17
N ARG A 435 20.69 8.92 9.52
CA ARG A 435 21.52 7.89 8.90
C ARG A 435 21.22 7.72 7.39
N VAL A 436 19.98 7.70 6.96
CA VAL A 436 19.63 7.63 5.52
C VAL A 436 20.13 8.88 4.78
N VAL A 437 19.96 10.06 5.37
CA VAL A 437 20.48 11.33 4.82
C VAL A 437 22.00 11.30 4.68
N ASP A 438 22.72 10.81 5.69
CA ASP A 438 24.19 10.69 5.64
C ASP A 438 24.64 9.75 4.52
N VAL A 439 23.96 8.60 4.37
CA VAL A 439 24.25 7.63 3.30
C VAL A 439 24.01 8.24 1.93
N LEU A 440 22.86 8.88 1.71
CA LEU A 440 22.53 9.56 0.46
C LEU A 440 23.54 10.68 0.15
N ASN A 441 23.91 11.50 1.13
CA ASN A 441 24.87 12.58 0.96
C ASN A 441 26.26 12.07 0.56
N ASN A 442 26.70 10.94 1.12
CA ASN A 442 27.96 10.30 0.72
C ASN A 442 27.93 9.86 -0.75
N TRP A 443 26.81 9.29 -1.21
CA TRP A 443 26.67 8.90 -2.62
C TRP A 443 26.61 10.13 -3.54
N LEU A 444 25.77 11.13 -3.21
CA LEU A 444 25.63 12.36 -3.97
C LEU A 444 26.98 13.13 -4.08
N GLN A 445 27.76 13.19 -3.00
CA GLN A 445 29.08 13.80 -3.01
C GLN A 445 30.05 13.09 -3.96
N THR A 446 30.00 11.74 -3.97
CA THR A 446 30.81 10.91 -4.89
C THR A 446 30.45 11.19 -6.34
N GLU A 447 29.17 11.40 -6.64
CA GLU A 447 28.65 11.75 -7.97
C GLU A 447 28.87 13.25 -8.33
N GLY A 448 29.27 14.08 -7.36
CA GLY A 448 29.56 15.52 -7.55
C GLY A 448 28.34 16.42 -7.46
N PHE A 449 27.32 15.99 -6.71
CA PHE A 449 26.08 16.72 -6.47
C PHE A 449 26.03 17.35 -5.07
N ASP A 450 25.15 18.33 -4.92
CA ASP A 450 24.84 18.96 -3.63
C ASP A 450 24.15 17.97 -2.68
N PRO A 451 24.28 18.19 -1.35
CA PRO A 451 23.56 17.39 -0.35
C PRO A 451 22.05 17.39 -0.57
N ILE A 452 21.42 16.25 -0.26
CA ILE A 452 19.98 16.08 -0.35
C ILE A 452 19.26 17.01 0.63
N ARG A 453 18.10 17.51 0.23
CA ARG A 453 17.22 18.31 1.09
C ARG A 453 16.10 17.44 1.64
N VAL A 454 15.83 17.55 2.93
CA VAL A 454 14.70 16.83 3.55
C VAL A 454 13.45 17.70 3.41
N LEU A 455 12.37 17.12 2.89
CA LEU A 455 11.04 17.71 2.91
C LEU A 455 10.39 17.40 4.26
N ASP A 456 9.95 18.45 4.97
CA ASP A 456 9.40 18.30 6.32
C ASP A 456 8.02 17.62 6.27
N ALA A 457 7.91 16.43 6.83
CA ALA A 457 6.65 15.72 7.01
C ALA A 457 5.89 16.26 8.24
N VAL A 458 4.55 16.28 8.17
CA VAL A 458 3.68 16.74 9.28
C VAL A 458 3.63 15.69 10.39
N SER A 459 3.47 14.44 10.00
CA SER A 459 3.37 13.26 10.89
C SER A 459 3.67 12.02 10.06
N TYR A 460 4.54 11.13 10.56
CA TYR A 460 4.97 9.95 9.82
C TYR A 460 3.98 8.78 9.85
N ASP A 461 3.02 8.83 10.76
CA ASP A 461 1.99 7.81 10.98
C ASP A 461 0.57 8.25 10.57
N GLN A 462 0.40 9.51 10.17
CA GLN A 462 -0.90 10.09 9.79
C GLN A 462 -0.86 10.71 8.39
N ALA A 463 0.35 10.87 7.83
CA ALA A 463 0.54 11.55 6.56
C ALA A 463 -0.24 10.87 5.43
N VAL A 464 -0.20 9.55 5.37
CA VAL A 464 -0.85 8.76 4.30
C VAL A 464 -2.36 8.98 4.29
N ALA A 465 -3.03 8.88 5.43
CA ALA A 465 -4.46 9.16 5.52
C ALA A 465 -4.79 10.62 5.13
N ARG A 466 -4.05 11.59 5.70
CA ARG A 466 -4.23 13.02 5.40
C ARG A 466 -4.07 13.31 3.91
N GLY A 467 -3.02 12.77 3.31
CA GLY A 467 -2.74 12.96 1.88
C GLY A 467 -3.78 12.31 0.98
N ALA A 468 -4.33 11.15 1.37
CA ALA A 468 -5.43 10.53 0.65
C ALA A 468 -6.66 11.44 0.62
N THR A 469 -7.03 12.03 1.77
CA THR A 469 -8.12 13.00 1.84
C THR A 469 -7.86 14.25 0.98
N TYR A 470 -6.65 14.80 1.03
CA TYR A 470 -6.27 15.96 0.21
C TYR A 470 -6.27 15.63 -1.28
N TYR A 471 -5.83 14.42 -1.67
CA TYR A 471 -5.94 13.94 -3.05
C TYR A 471 -7.40 13.91 -3.53
N GLY A 472 -8.33 13.44 -2.70
CA GLY A 472 -9.75 13.47 -3.04
C GLY A 472 -10.25 14.88 -3.33
N GLN A 473 -9.77 15.90 -2.59
CA GLN A 473 -10.05 17.30 -2.86
C GLN A 473 -9.39 17.78 -4.18
N ALA A 474 -8.11 17.41 -4.39
CA ALA A 474 -7.38 17.77 -5.62
C ALA A 474 -8.02 17.14 -6.87
N ARG A 475 -8.56 15.91 -6.76
CA ARG A 475 -9.32 15.23 -7.83
C ARG A 475 -10.57 15.99 -8.25
N GLN A 476 -11.19 16.72 -7.34
CA GLN A 476 -12.34 17.60 -7.62
C GLN A 476 -11.94 18.98 -8.20
N GLY A 477 -10.66 19.17 -8.53
CA GLY A 477 -10.14 20.42 -9.09
C GLY A 477 -9.79 21.48 -8.04
N LYS A 478 -9.72 21.10 -6.76
CA LYS A 478 -9.37 21.98 -5.65
C LYS A 478 -7.97 21.61 -5.14
N GLY A 479 -6.97 22.42 -5.41
CA GLY A 479 -5.60 22.18 -4.97
C GLY A 479 -4.67 21.69 -6.08
N VAL A 480 -3.49 21.17 -5.70
CA VAL A 480 -2.46 20.72 -6.64
C VAL A 480 -2.67 19.26 -6.94
N ARG A 481 -2.83 18.92 -8.23
CA ARG A 481 -2.89 17.53 -8.68
C ARG A 481 -1.51 17.08 -9.18
N ILE A 482 -1.02 15.95 -8.69
CA ILE A 482 0.09 15.25 -9.29
C ILE A 482 -0.47 14.54 -10.52
N ARG A 483 0.05 14.89 -11.69
CA ARG A 483 -0.32 14.21 -12.92
C ARG A 483 0.63 13.05 -13.11
N SER A 484 0.13 11.85 -13.20
CA SER A 484 0.83 10.71 -13.77
C SER A 484 0.06 10.30 -15.00
N GLY A 485 0.69 10.45 -16.16
CA GLY A 485 0.12 10.04 -17.42
C GLY A 485 0.69 8.69 -17.85
N ALA A 486 -0.01 8.00 -18.73
CA ALA A 486 0.46 6.76 -19.34
C ALA A 486 1.83 6.97 -20.00
N PRO A 487 2.88 6.22 -19.62
CA PRO A 487 4.25 6.42 -20.12
C PRO A 487 4.42 6.03 -21.60
N ARG A 488 3.46 5.28 -22.12
CA ARG A 488 3.40 4.80 -23.52
C ARG A 488 2.00 4.99 -24.08
N THR A 489 1.85 4.94 -25.39
CA THR A 489 0.55 4.71 -26.01
C THR A 489 0.27 3.22 -25.99
N TYR A 490 -0.92 2.80 -25.51
CA TYR A 490 -1.29 1.39 -25.40
C TYR A 490 -2.44 1.06 -26.34
N TYR A 491 -2.38 -0.17 -26.87
CA TYR A 491 -3.31 -0.67 -27.86
C TYR A 491 -3.79 -2.07 -27.47
N ILE A 492 -5.01 -2.40 -27.91
CA ILE A 492 -5.53 -3.76 -27.90
C ILE A 492 -5.50 -4.34 -29.31
N GLY A 493 -5.08 -5.59 -29.44
CA GLY A 493 -5.05 -6.29 -30.72
C GLY A 493 -6.45 -6.70 -31.16
N ILE A 494 -6.86 -6.28 -32.36
CA ILE A 494 -8.14 -6.63 -32.98
C ILE A 494 -7.87 -7.47 -34.20
N GLU A 495 -8.37 -8.70 -34.24
CA GLU A 495 -8.28 -9.56 -35.42
C GLU A 495 -9.14 -9.02 -36.57
N SER A 496 -8.56 -8.94 -37.79
CA SER A 496 -9.28 -8.46 -38.97
C SER A 496 -10.29 -9.47 -39.46
N ALA A 497 -11.52 -9.03 -39.73
CA ALA A 497 -12.55 -9.84 -40.34
C ALA A 497 -12.23 -10.09 -41.85
N MET A 498 -11.28 -10.96 -42.12
CA MET A 498 -10.87 -11.35 -43.45
C MET A 498 -11.09 -12.84 -43.70
N PRO A 499 -11.36 -13.28 -44.94
CA PRO A 499 -11.43 -14.70 -45.25
C PRO A 499 -10.12 -15.41 -44.92
N ALA A 500 -10.20 -16.60 -44.35
CA ALA A 500 -9.03 -17.41 -44.03
C ALA A 500 -8.20 -17.75 -45.28
N ILE A 501 -6.91 -17.46 -45.25
CA ILE A 501 -5.94 -17.81 -46.28
C ILE A 501 -5.07 -18.96 -45.74
N PRO A 502 -5.01 -20.12 -46.42
CA PRO A 502 -4.22 -21.24 -45.93
C PRO A 502 -2.75 -20.87 -45.70
N GLY A 503 -2.28 -21.05 -44.45
CA GLY A 503 -0.90 -20.76 -44.05
C GLY A 503 -0.62 -19.30 -43.70
N MET A 504 -1.63 -18.43 -43.66
CA MET A 504 -1.52 -17.05 -43.16
C MET A 504 -2.51 -16.85 -42.01
N PRO A 505 -2.04 -16.41 -40.82
CA PRO A 505 -2.94 -15.98 -39.75
C PRO A 505 -3.71 -14.73 -40.17
N ALA A 506 -4.88 -14.48 -39.59
CA ALA A 506 -5.62 -13.24 -39.84
C ALA A 506 -4.77 -12.03 -39.38
N PRO A 507 -4.73 -10.95 -40.17
CA PRO A 507 -3.98 -9.75 -39.78
C PRO A 507 -4.52 -9.15 -38.49
N LEU A 508 -3.62 -8.81 -37.59
CA LEU A 508 -3.94 -8.13 -36.33
C LEU A 508 -3.82 -6.61 -36.55
N LYS A 509 -4.84 -5.86 -36.14
CA LYS A 509 -4.84 -4.40 -36.09
C LYS A 509 -4.65 -3.94 -34.65
N ALA A 510 -3.97 -2.81 -34.42
CA ALA A 510 -3.79 -2.20 -33.13
C ALA A 510 -4.78 -1.05 -32.93
N LEU A 511 -5.68 -1.17 -31.95
CA LEU A 511 -6.63 -0.13 -31.56
C LEU A 511 -6.11 0.63 -30.35
N CYS A 512 -5.86 1.93 -30.48
CA CYS A 512 -5.41 2.77 -29.36
C CYS A 512 -6.51 2.86 -28.27
N VAL A 513 -6.20 2.35 -27.09
CA VAL A 513 -7.09 2.35 -25.93
C VAL A 513 -6.61 3.30 -24.82
N VAL A 514 -5.29 3.61 -24.78
CA VAL A 514 -4.71 4.61 -23.88
C VAL A 514 -3.73 5.47 -24.67
N PRO A 515 -4.04 6.73 -24.97
CA PRO A 515 -3.07 7.67 -25.55
C PRO A 515 -1.91 7.95 -24.62
N PHE A 516 -0.74 8.26 -25.17
CA PHE A 516 0.39 8.76 -24.39
C PHE A 516 -0.02 9.95 -23.51
N GLY A 517 0.36 9.92 -22.22
CA GLY A 517 0.03 10.97 -21.27
C GLY A 517 -1.44 10.99 -20.79
N MET A 518 -2.25 9.98 -21.12
CA MET A 518 -3.59 9.86 -20.54
C MET A 518 -3.49 9.77 -19.03
N GLU A 519 -4.14 10.70 -18.32
CA GLU A 519 -4.01 10.83 -16.87
C GLU A 519 -4.63 9.64 -16.13
N GLU A 520 -3.97 9.22 -15.06
CA GLU A 520 -4.55 8.25 -14.11
C GLU A 520 -5.84 8.83 -13.49
N GLY A 521 -6.80 7.97 -13.22
CA GLY A 521 -8.14 8.36 -12.75
C GLY A 521 -9.02 8.98 -13.85
N THR A 522 -8.72 8.74 -15.14
CA THR A 522 -9.55 9.23 -16.24
C THR A 522 -10.23 8.12 -17.00
N GLU A 523 -11.44 8.41 -17.45
CA GLU A 523 -12.25 7.54 -18.32
C GLU A 523 -12.36 8.14 -19.71
N ALA A 524 -12.33 7.29 -20.72
CA ALA A 524 -12.56 7.71 -22.09
C ALA A 524 -13.41 6.68 -22.84
N GLN A 525 -14.45 7.16 -23.50
CA GLN A 525 -15.24 6.33 -24.41
C GLN A 525 -14.53 6.23 -25.76
N LEU A 526 -14.36 5.01 -26.24
CA LEU A 526 -13.89 4.80 -27.58
C LEU A 526 -15.00 5.18 -28.60
N PRO A 527 -14.63 5.52 -29.87
CA PRO A 527 -15.63 5.79 -30.90
C PRO A 527 -16.71 4.71 -30.99
N GLU A 528 -17.92 5.07 -31.44
CA GLU A 528 -19.09 4.17 -31.56
C GLU A 528 -18.84 3.03 -32.58
N GLN A 529 -17.76 2.29 -32.44
CA GLN A 529 -17.43 1.09 -33.22
C GLN A 529 -17.73 -0.14 -32.36
N GLU A 530 -18.41 -1.12 -32.97
CA GLU A 530 -18.70 -2.40 -32.30
C GLU A 530 -17.63 -3.43 -32.70
N PHE A 531 -17.25 -4.24 -31.71
CA PHE A 531 -16.30 -5.35 -31.84
C PHE A 531 -16.97 -6.66 -31.44
N GLY A 532 -16.49 -7.77 -31.96
CA GLY A 532 -16.94 -9.10 -31.56
C GLY A 532 -16.17 -9.56 -30.31
N LEU A 533 -16.84 -9.73 -29.18
CA LEU A 533 -16.27 -10.30 -27.95
C LEU A 533 -16.59 -11.78 -27.86
N VAL A 534 -15.58 -12.61 -27.69
CA VAL A 534 -15.71 -14.06 -27.45
C VAL A 534 -16.04 -14.29 -25.98
N VAL A 535 -17.14 -15.01 -25.71
CA VAL A 535 -17.57 -15.38 -24.36
C VAL A 535 -17.86 -16.88 -24.28
N GLY A 536 -17.65 -17.46 -23.09
CA GLY A 536 -17.92 -18.89 -22.82
C GLY A 536 -16.72 -19.80 -23.10
N GLU A 537 -15.65 -19.30 -23.70
CA GLU A 537 -14.37 -20.01 -23.87
C GLU A 537 -13.19 -19.12 -23.48
N THR A 538 -12.02 -19.73 -23.26
CA THR A 538 -10.80 -18.98 -22.97
C THR A 538 -10.34 -18.26 -24.23
N ALA A 539 -10.24 -16.93 -24.17
CA ALA A 539 -9.77 -16.08 -25.24
C ALA A 539 -8.49 -15.34 -24.85
N GLU A 540 -7.61 -15.13 -25.83
CA GLU A 540 -6.38 -14.36 -25.68
C GLU A 540 -6.62 -12.92 -26.15
N PHE A 541 -6.36 -11.96 -25.24
CA PHE A 541 -6.42 -10.53 -25.52
C PHE A 541 -5.01 -10.00 -25.66
N ARG A 542 -4.61 -9.63 -26.88
CA ARG A 542 -3.25 -9.17 -27.18
C ARG A 542 -3.10 -7.71 -26.81
N PHE A 543 -2.17 -7.44 -25.92
CA PHE A 543 -1.85 -6.10 -25.42
C PHE A 543 -0.57 -5.58 -26.08
N LEU A 544 -0.57 -4.33 -26.52
CA LEU A 544 0.48 -3.75 -27.33
C LEU A 544 0.83 -2.35 -26.80
N SER A 545 2.08 -1.91 -26.96
CA SER A 545 2.48 -0.55 -26.55
C SER A 545 3.44 0.10 -27.54
N SER A 546 3.57 1.43 -27.47
CA SER A 546 4.54 2.20 -28.25
C SER A 546 5.11 3.36 -27.45
N THR A 547 6.43 3.50 -27.48
CA THR A 547 7.15 4.66 -26.95
C THR A 547 7.29 5.79 -27.97
N VAL A 548 7.16 5.49 -29.27
CA VAL A 548 7.39 6.44 -30.37
C VAL A 548 6.10 7.08 -30.88
N ARG A 549 4.97 6.38 -30.81
CA ARG A 549 3.67 6.85 -31.31
C ARG A 549 2.90 7.67 -30.27
N LYS A 550 3.46 8.79 -29.86
CA LYS A 550 2.91 9.63 -28.78
C LYS A 550 1.71 10.50 -29.18
N GLN A 551 1.35 10.54 -30.47
CA GLN A 551 0.29 11.43 -30.98
C GLN A 551 -0.99 10.68 -31.39
N ASP A 552 -1.04 9.38 -31.20
CA ASP A 552 -2.23 8.59 -31.57
C ASP A 552 -3.37 8.85 -30.57
N PRO A 553 -4.48 9.46 -31.01
CA PRO A 553 -5.63 9.66 -30.13
C PRO A 553 -6.35 8.34 -29.87
N ILE A 554 -7.12 8.31 -28.78
CA ILE A 554 -7.95 7.14 -28.44
C ILE A 554 -8.87 6.74 -29.61
N GLY A 555 -9.03 5.44 -29.81
CA GLY A 555 -9.84 4.89 -30.90
C GLY A 555 -9.13 4.86 -32.28
N THR A 556 -7.88 5.31 -32.37
CA THR A 556 -7.09 5.18 -33.61
C THR A 556 -6.82 3.71 -33.92
N MET A 557 -7.14 3.27 -35.12
CA MET A 557 -6.89 1.92 -35.61
C MET A 557 -5.67 1.90 -36.53
N ILE A 558 -4.66 1.11 -36.22
CA ILE A 558 -3.42 0.94 -36.99
C ILE A 558 -3.46 -0.43 -37.66
N GLU A 559 -3.37 -0.47 -38.97
CA GLU A 559 -3.43 -1.71 -39.76
C GLU A 559 -2.07 -2.35 -39.99
N ASP A 560 -1.03 -1.53 -40.16
CA ASP A 560 0.35 -1.96 -40.36
C ASP A 560 1.24 -1.15 -39.41
N TRP A 561 1.61 -1.76 -38.31
CA TRP A 561 2.32 -1.08 -37.23
C TRP A 561 3.81 -1.44 -37.15
N GLY A 562 4.30 -2.43 -37.91
CA GLY A 562 5.71 -2.76 -38.08
C GLY A 562 6.49 -2.84 -36.73
N GLU A 563 7.64 -2.16 -36.68
CA GLU A 563 8.53 -2.10 -35.50
C GLU A 563 8.17 -0.95 -34.53
N GLU A 564 7.14 -0.15 -34.81
CA GLU A 564 6.77 1.02 -33.98
C GLU A 564 5.91 0.66 -32.75
N ILE A 565 5.29 -0.52 -32.76
CA ILE A 565 4.44 -1.04 -31.68
C ILE A 565 4.98 -2.40 -31.26
N GLU A 566 5.20 -2.56 -29.98
CA GLU A 566 5.70 -3.78 -29.36
C GLU A 566 4.57 -4.55 -28.70
N GLU A 567 4.63 -5.87 -28.78
CA GLU A 567 3.67 -6.73 -28.11
C GLU A 567 4.10 -6.96 -26.66
N GLN A 568 3.15 -6.75 -25.74
CA GLN A 568 3.29 -7.02 -24.31
C GLN A 568 2.74 -8.42 -23.98
N SER A 569 2.81 -8.82 -22.73
CA SER A 569 2.21 -10.09 -22.28
C SER A 569 0.70 -10.07 -22.55
N PRO A 570 0.17 -11.05 -23.30
CA PRO A 570 -1.26 -11.14 -23.56
C PRO A 570 -2.02 -11.53 -22.28
N LEU A 571 -3.30 -11.16 -22.20
CA LEU A 571 -4.23 -11.59 -21.18
C LEU A 571 -5.04 -12.80 -21.70
N GLU A 572 -4.94 -13.94 -21.02
CA GLU A 572 -5.80 -15.10 -21.28
C GLU A 572 -6.89 -15.16 -20.20
N VAL A 573 -8.14 -15.04 -20.60
CA VAL A 573 -9.29 -15.06 -19.69
C VAL A 573 -10.51 -15.70 -20.32
N THR A 574 -11.34 -16.33 -19.49
CA THR A 574 -12.67 -16.82 -19.87
C THR A 574 -13.73 -15.85 -19.37
N LEU A 575 -14.41 -15.18 -20.28
CA LEU A 575 -15.51 -14.27 -19.95
C LEU A 575 -16.82 -15.06 -19.92
N GLU A 576 -17.45 -15.15 -18.77
CA GLU A 576 -18.67 -15.96 -18.59
C GLU A 576 -19.94 -15.19 -18.98
N LEU A 577 -20.91 -15.92 -19.57
CA LEU A 577 -22.27 -15.46 -19.79
C LEU A 577 -23.24 -16.61 -19.50
N GLU A 578 -24.17 -16.39 -18.57
CA GLU A 578 -25.12 -17.44 -18.18
C GLU A 578 -25.90 -18.01 -19.37
N GLY A 579 -25.75 -19.33 -19.59
CA GLY A 579 -26.52 -20.09 -20.61
C GLY A 579 -26.00 -19.97 -22.04
N GLN A 580 -24.83 -19.38 -22.27
CA GLN A 580 -24.20 -19.34 -23.60
C GLN A 580 -22.76 -19.83 -23.49
N GLU A 581 -22.43 -20.80 -24.32
CA GLU A 581 -21.08 -21.29 -24.52
C GLU A 581 -20.66 -20.93 -25.96
N ASP A 582 -19.41 -20.55 -26.16
CA ASP A 582 -18.79 -20.41 -27.50
C ASP A 582 -19.53 -19.38 -28.41
N THR A 583 -19.73 -18.18 -27.90
CA THR A 583 -20.52 -17.15 -28.60
C THR A 583 -19.72 -15.86 -28.81
N VAL A 584 -19.92 -15.21 -29.95
CA VAL A 584 -19.36 -13.88 -30.24
C VAL A 584 -20.46 -12.83 -30.09
N LEU A 585 -20.25 -11.87 -29.19
CA LEU A 585 -21.21 -10.81 -28.90
C LEU A 585 -20.71 -9.44 -29.40
N PRO A 586 -21.58 -8.61 -29.98
CA PRO A 586 -21.21 -7.23 -30.32
C PRO A 586 -21.12 -6.37 -29.05
N VAL A 587 -19.95 -5.77 -28.84
CA VAL A 587 -19.66 -4.89 -27.70
C VAL A 587 -19.05 -3.57 -28.17
N ARG A 588 -19.21 -2.54 -27.32
CA ARG A 588 -18.46 -1.27 -27.38
C ARG A 588 -17.39 -1.30 -26.31
N LEU A 589 -16.33 -0.55 -26.52
CA LEU A 589 -15.21 -0.47 -25.58
C LEU A 589 -15.21 0.87 -24.84
N GLU A 590 -14.97 0.81 -23.53
CA GLU A 590 -14.71 1.96 -22.68
C GLU A 590 -13.36 1.74 -22.00
N SER A 591 -12.52 2.75 -21.99
CA SER A 591 -11.18 2.71 -21.39
C SER A 591 -11.17 3.53 -20.13
N HIS A 592 -10.70 2.96 -19.04
CA HIS A 592 -10.51 3.61 -17.77
C HIS A 592 -9.07 3.36 -17.28
N VAL A 593 -8.30 4.42 -17.07
CA VAL A 593 -6.99 4.34 -16.41
C VAL A 593 -7.21 4.64 -14.94
N THR A 594 -7.03 3.64 -14.09
CA THR A 594 -7.22 3.80 -12.64
C THR A 594 -6.14 4.69 -12.04
N GLU A 595 -6.35 5.19 -10.82
CA GLU A 595 -5.35 5.94 -10.05
C GLU A 595 -4.11 5.10 -9.71
N LEU A 596 -4.21 3.79 -9.87
CA LEU A 596 -3.09 2.85 -9.69
C LEU A 596 -2.31 2.62 -10.99
N GLY A 597 -2.71 3.26 -12.11
CA GLY A 597 -2.08 3.07 -13.43
C GLY A 597 -2.34 1.68 -14.00
N THR A 598 -3.53 1.17 -13.81
CA THR A 598 -4.03 -0.05 -14.46
C THR A 598 -5.03 0.37 -15.51
N LEU A 599 -4.96 -0.20 -16.71
CA LEU A 599 -5.97 -0.05 -17.72
C LEU A 599 -7.10 -1.05 -17.46
N GLU A 600 -8.29 -0.57 -17.15
CA GLU A 600 -9.52 -1.32 -17.23
C GLU A 600 -10.19 -1.07 -18.59
N LEU A 601 -10.20 -2.08 -19.44
CA LEU A 601 -10.91 -2.04 -20.72
C LEU A 601 -12.26 -2.75 -20.55
N TRP A 602 -13.33 -1.96 -20.53
CA TRP A 602 -14.68 -2.47 -20.39
C TRP A 602 -15.30 -2.79 -21.75
N CYS A 603 -15.78 -4.01 -21.90
CA CYS A 603 -16.56 -4.46 -23.04
C CYS A 603 -18.04 -4.39 -22.67
N VAL A 604 -18.79 -3.47 -23.26
CA VAL A 604 -20.19 -3.19 -22.93
C VAL A 604 -21.10 -3.69 -24.06
N SER A 605 -22.06 -4.55 -23.74
CA SER A 605 -23.04 -5.03 -24.73
C SER A 605 -23.85 -3.88 -25.32
N ARG A 606 -24.43 -4.10 -26.51
CA ARG A 606 -25.19 -3.08 -27.27
C ARG A 606 -26.37 -2.49 -26.48
N ASP A 607 -27.03 -3.30 -25.66
CA ASP A 607 -28.14 -2.92 -24.80
C ASP A 607 -27.70 -2.31 -23.46
N GLY A 608 -26.39 -2.40 -23.12
CA GLY A 608 -25.81 -1.93 -21.88
C GLY A 608 -26.10 -2.84 -20.67
N GLU A 609 -26.77 -3.99 -20.85
CA GLU A 609 -27.14 -4.88 -19.76
C GLU A 609 -25.98 -5.77 -19.28
N GLN A 610 -25.00 -6.03 -20.16
CA GLN A 610 -23.83 -6.87 -19.87
C GLN A 610 -22.55 -6.06 -19.98
N ARG A 611 -21.66 -6.27 -19.04
CA ARG A 611 -20.34 -5.61 -19.02
C ARG A 611 -19.27 -6.62 -18.58
N TRP A 612 -18.16 -6.67 -19.31
CA TRP A 612 -17.00 -7.48 -18.98
C TRP A 612 -15.78 -6.59 -18.87
N LYS A 613 -14.96 -6.82 -17.86
CA LYS A 613 -13.73 -6.08 -17.60
C LYS A 613 -12.53 -6.90 -18.04
N LEU A 614 -11.65 -6.27 -18.82
CA LEU A 614 -10.29 -6.74 -19.07
C LEU A 614 -9.35 -5.76 -18.38
N GLU A 615 -8.37 -6.28 -17.68
CA GLU A 615 -7.46 -5.48 -16.86
C GLU A 615 -6.02 -5.69 -17.30
N PHE A 616 -5.31 -4.60 -17.61
CA PHE A 616 -3.92 -4.62 -18.08
C PHE A 616 -3.09 -3.66 -17.24
N ASN A 617 -1.93 -4.12 -16.79
CA ASN A 617 -0.97 -3.23 -16.15
C ASN A 617 -0.29 -2.38 -17.21
N ILE A 618 -0.43 -1.04 -17.14
CA ILE A 618 0.22 -0.09 -18.04
C ILE A 618 1.46 0.55 -17.40
N ARG A 619 1.85 0.11 -16.22
CA ARG A 619 3.12 0.43 -15.59
C ARG A 619 4.15 -0.60 -16.01
N GLU A 620 5.34 -0.14 -16.38
CA GLU A 620 6.41 -1.06 -16.77
C GLU A 620 6.71 -2.02 -15.61
N GLN A 621 6.59 -3.32 -15.88
CA GLN A 621 7.20 -4.38 -15.10
C GLN A 621 8.49 -4.75 -15.84
N ASP A 622 9.64 -4.40 -15.28
CA ASP A 622 10.93 -4.94 -15.68
C ASP A 622 11.11 -6.38 -15.20
#